data_80b2d6c1ec0a5f318a22443e79aefd5e
#
_entry.id   80b2d6c1ec0a5f318a22443e79aefd5e
#
_cell.length_a   1.000
_cell.length_b   1.000
_cell.length_c   1.000
_cell.angle_alpha   90.00
_cell.angle_beta   90.00
_cell.angle_gamma   90.00
#
_symmetry.space_group_name_H-M   'P 1'
#
loop_
_entity.id
_entity.type
_entity.pdbx_description
1 polymer ?
#
loop_
_entity_poly.entity_id
_entity_poly.type
_entity_poly.pdbx_seq_one_letter_code
_entity_poly.pdbx_strand_id
1 'polypeptide(L)'
;METITELSFFTVTDLWGKRQEIFKDSSVSLKNITKVDASGIAFLEIWAKSLQGSKLKLEHVPNNVLNLIDTYKLNELFIIEN
;
A
#
# COMPACT_ATOMS: atom_id res chain seq x y z
N MET A 1 3.41 -7.96 -11.79
CA MET A 1 2.90 -7.45 -10.51
C MET A 1 1.41 -7.71 -10.40
N GLU A 2 0.96 -8.15 -9.25
CA GLU A 2 -0.47 -8.35 -9.03
C GLU A 2 -1.23 -7.03 -9.01
N THR A 3 -2.44 -7.05 -9.56
CA THR A 3 -3.35 -5.92 -9.44
C THR A 3 -4.08 -6.03 -8.11
N ILE A 4 -3.94 -5.03 -7.28
CA ILE A 4 -4.61 -4.98 -5.98
C ILE A 4 -5.88 -4.16 -6.14
N THR A 5 -7.02 -4.75 -5.81
CA THR A 5 -8.31 -4.08 -5.93
C THR A 5 -8.94 -3.73 -4.60
N GLU A 6 -8.45 -4.30 -3.52
CA GLU A 6 -8.97 -4.02 -2.19
C GLU A 6 -7.83 -4.13 -1.18
N LEU A 7 -7.76 -3.15 -0.28
CA LEU A 7 -6.79 -3.11 0.82
C LEU A 7 -7.57 -2.94 2.11
N SER A 8 -8.10 -4.03 2.64
CA SER A 8 -8.98 -3.98 3.80
C SER A 8 -8.69 -5.15 4.73
N PHE A 9 -9.33 -5.10 5.88
CA PHE A 9 -9.28 -6.18 6.85
C PHE A 9 -9.61 -7.54 6.20
N PHE A 10 -10.51 -7.53 5.21
CA PHE A 10 -10.94 -8.78 4.57
C PHE A 10 -9.92 -9.36 3.60
N THR A 11 -9.00 -8.54 3.08
CA THR A 11 -8.04 -9.00 2.08
C THR A 11 -6.61 -9.07 2.60
N VAL A 12 -6.32 -8.40 3.72
CA VAL A 12 -4.95 -8.30 4.23
C VAL A 12 -4.38 -9.68 4.58
N THR A 13 -5.20 -10.59 5.07
CA THR A 13 -4.72 -11.94 5.41
C THR A 13 -4.18 -12.66 4.17
N ASP A 14 -4.91 -12.58 3.05
CA ASP A 14 -4.45 -13.19 1.80
C ASP A 14 -3.21 -12.50 1.26
N LEU A 15 -3.19 -11.17 1.31
CA LEU A 15 -2.04 -10.40 0.84
C LEU A 15 -0.81 -10.70 1.71
N TRP A 16 -1.01 -10.88 3.00
CA TRP A 16 0.07 -11.22 3.92
C TRP A 16 0.71 -12.56 3.56
N GLY A 17 -0.13 -13.53 3.19
CA GLY A 17 0.36 -14.83 2.75
C GLY A 17 1.21 -14.77 1.49
N LYS A 18 1.01 -13.73 0.66
CA LYS A 18 1.75 -13.52 -0.58
C LYS A 18 2.84 -12.44 -0.45
N ARG A 19 3.13 -11.98 0.76
CA ARG A 19 3.99 -10.82 0.96
C ARG A 19 5.39 -10.99 0.37
N GLN A 20 5.92 -12.20 0.37
CA GLN A 20 7.27 -12.41 -0.16
C GLN A 20 7.34 -12.09 -1.65
N GLU A 21 6.28 -12.39 -2.40
CA GLU A 21 6.19 -12.01 -3.79
C GLU A 21 5.89 -10.53 -3.97
N ILE A 22 4.92 -10.03 -3.20
CA ILE A 22 4.48 -8.64 -3.30
C ILE A 22 5.60 -7.68 -2.92
N PHE A 23 6.33 -7.98 -1.84
CA PHE A 23 7.36 -7.08 -1.31
C PHE A 23 8.62 -7.03 -2.16
N LYS A 24 8.73 -7.84 -3.21
CA LYS A 24 9.84 -7.74 -4.16
C LYS A 24 9.76 -6.46 -5.00
N ASP A 25 8.55 -5.94 -5.18
CA ASP A 25 8.35 -4.72 -5.95
C ASP A 25 8.51 -3.51 -5.05
N SER A 26 9.02 -2.43 -5.61
CA SER A 26 9.16 -1.15 -4.90
C SER A 26 8.10 -0.14 -5.32
N SER A 27 7.14 -0.57 -6.13
CA SER A 27 6.06 0.29 -6.57
C SER A 27 4.77 -0.52 -6.73
N VAL A 28 3.65 0.17 -6.61
CA VAL A 28 2.34 -0.45 -6.81
C VAL A 28 1.36 0.59 -7.34
N SER A 29 0.52 0.18 -8.28
CA SER A 29 -0.56 1.04 -8.76
C SER A 29 -1.82 0.76 -7.95
N LEU A 30 -2.44 1.82 -7.46
CA LEU A 30 -3.69 1.74 -6.72
C LEU A 30 -4.89 2.17 -7.58
N LYS A 31 -4.68 2.16 -8.89
CA LYS A 31 -5.70 2.61 -9.85
C LYS A 31 -7.02 1.87 -9.70
N ASN A 32 -6.96 0.59 -9.40
CA ASN A 32 -8.16 -0.27 -9.35
C ASN A 32 -8.67 -0.51 -7.93
N ILE A 33 -8.17 0.23 -6.96
CA ILE A 33 -8.62 0.08 -5.58
C ILE A 33 -10.08 0.53 -5.46
N THR A 34 -10.92 -0.36 -4.95
CA THR A 34 -12.33 -0.08 -4.71
C THR A 34 -12.67 0.07 -3.25
N LYS A 35 -11.79 -0.43 -2.36
CA LYS A 35 -12.03 -0.38 -0.92
C LYS A 35 -10.70 -0.37 -0.19
N VAL A 36 -10.58 0.49 0.81
CA VAL A 36 -9.38 0.58 1.65
C VAL A 36 -9.82 0.94 3.08
N ASP A 37 -9.13 0.38 4.06
CA ASP A 37 -9.31 0.74 5.47
C ASP A 37 -7.95 0.78 6.17
N ALA A 38 -7.97 0.99 7.49
CA ALA A 38 -6.73 1.11 8.27
C ALA A 38 -5.87 -0.14 8.18
N SER A 39 -6.48 -1.33 8.08
CA SER A 39 -5.71 -2.58 7.95
C SER A 39 -4.93 -2.61 6.64
N GLY A 40 -5.53 -2.12 5.56
CA GLY A 40 -4.85 -2.03 4.27
C GLY A 40 -3.68 -1.05 4.31
N ILE A 41 -3.87 0.08 4.98
CA ILE A 41 -2.80 1.07 5.13
C ILE A 41 -1.66 0.49 5.95
N ALA A 42 -1.96 -0.27 7.01
CA ALA A 42 -0.94 -0.95 7.81
C ALA A 42 -0.13 -1.93 6.95
N PHE A 43 -0.77 -2.63 6.01
CA PHE A 43 -0.07 -3.52 5.09
C PHE A 43 0.92 -2.73 4.22
N LEU A 44 0.49 -1.59 3.68
CA LEU A 44 1.37 -0.73 2.89
C LEU A 44 2.54 -0.21 3.72
N GLU A 45 2.30 0.11 4.97
CA GLU A 45 3.35 0.57 5.88
C GLU A 45 4.42 -0.52 6.06
N ILE A 46 3.99 -1.75 6.32
CA ILE A 46 4.92 -2.87 6.51
C ILE A 46 5.70 -3.11 5.21
N TRP A 47 5.04 -3.06 4.08
CA TRP A 47 5.68 -3.19 2.78
C TRP A 47 6.77 -2.14 2.61
N ALA A 48 6.43 -0.87 2.84
CA ALA A 48 7.40 0.22 2.69
C ALA A 48 8.61 0.02 3.60
N LYS A 49 8.37 -0.39 4.84
CA LYS A 49 9.47 -0.63 5.79
C LYS A 49 10.34 -1.81 5.38
N SER A 50 9.80 -2.79 4.68
CA SER A 50 10.56 -3.94 4.21
C SER A 50 11.59 -3.58 3.14
N LEU A 51 11.46 -2.42 2.51
CA LEU A 51 12.34 -1.98 1.43
C LEU A 51 13.65 -1.34 1.90
N GLN A 52 13.92 -1.37 3.18
CA GLN A 52 15.22 -1.05 3.81
C GLN A 52 15.93 0.16 3.18
N GLY A 53 15.47 1.35 3.50
CA GLY A 53 16.09 2.58 3.02
C GLY A 53 15.51 3.14 1.74
N SER A 54 14.67 2.38 1.07
CA SER A 54 13.93 2.86 -0.09
C SER A 54 12.49 3.14 0.31
N LYS A 55 11.81 3.97 -0.48
CA LYS A 55 10.41 4.27 -0.25
C LYS A 55 9.55 3.45 -1.21
N LEU A 56 8.35 3.10 -0.77
CA LEU A 56 7.39 2.44 -1.64
C LEU A 56 6.70 3.50 -2.50
N LYS A 57 6.75 3.30 -3.81
CA LYS A 57 6.12 4.21 -4.75
C LYS A 57 4.67 3.81 -4.96
N LEU A 58 3.76 4.76 -4.74
CA LEU A 58 2.34 4.54 -4.92
C LEU A 58 1.88 5.34 -6.14
N GLU A 59 1.32 4.64 -7.13
CA GLU A 59 0.86 5.26 -8.37
C GLU A 59 -0.67 5.29 -8.39
N HIS A 60 -1.23 6.34 -8.97
CA HIS A 60 -2.69 6.50 -9.13
C HIS A 60 -3.42 6.38 -7.80
N VAL A 61 -2.99 7.14 -6.80
CA VAL A 61 -3.48 6.99 -5.43
C VAL A 61 -4.83 7.69 -5.27
N PRO A 62 -5.88 6.95 -4.88
CA PRO A 62 -7.18 7.57 -4.61
C PRO A 62 -7.12 8.51 -3.40
N ASN A 63 -8.03 9.48 -3.38
CA ASN A 63 -8.06 10.48 -2.30
C ASN A 63 -8.27 9.84 -0.92
N ASN A 64 -9.10 8.80 -0.83
CA ASN A 64 -9.32 8.14 0.46
C ASN A 64 -8.03 7.49 0.99
N VAL A 65 -7.19 6.97 0.11
CA VAL A 65 -5.88 6.42 0.51
C VAL A 65 -4.96 7.55 0.98
N LEU A 66 -4.91 8.65 0.22
CA LEU A 66 -4.09 9.81 0.61
C LEU A 66 -4.51 10.34 1.98
N ASN A 67 -5.81 10.41 2.23
CA ASN A 67 -6.32 10.89 3.51
C ASN A 67 -5.89 9.98 4.66
N LEU A 68 -5.92 8.67 4.46
CA LEU A 68 -5.51 7.72 5.50
C LEU A 68 -4.00 7.78 5.76
N ILE A 69 -3.20 7.90 4.70
CA ILE A 69 -1.76 8.05 4.83
C ILE A 69 -1.43 9.30 5.65
N ASP A 70 -2.11 10.39 5.35
CA ASP A 70 -1.90 11.64 6.05
C ASP A 70 -2.39 11.56 7.50
N THR A 71 -3.53 10.94 7.72
CA THR A 71 -4.09 10.77 9.07
C THR A 71 -3.13 10.00 9.98
N TYR A 72 -2.51 8.96 9.46
CA TYR A 72 -1.56 8.15 10.24
C TYR A 72 -0.13 8.65 10.14
N LYS A 73 0.10 9.77 9.46
CA LYS A 73 1.41 10.43 9.34
C LYS A 73 2.47 9.49 8.75
N LEU A 74 2.10 8.77 7.71
CA LEU A 74 2.98 7.81 7.04
C LEU A 74 3.56 8.34 5.74
N ASN A 75 3.43 9.64 5.47
CA ASN A 75 3.84 10.25 4.20
C ASN A 75 5.30 9.98 3.85
N GLU A 76 6.17 9.93 4.86
CA GLU A 76 7.60 9.76 4.62
C GLU A 76 7.97 8.37 4.11
N LEU A 77 7.09 7.39 4.26
CA LEU A 77 7.35 6.02 3.83
C LEU A 77 7.09 5.82 2.33
N PHE A 78 6.40 6.76 1.70
CA PHE A 78 5.92 6.58 0.34
C PHE A 78 6.37 7.70 -0.59
N ILE A 79 6.49 7.34 -1.89
CA ILE A 79 6.57 8.33 -2.97
C ILE A 79 5.21 8.28 -3.67
N ILE A 80 4.50 9.40 -3.65
CA ILE A 80 3.17 9.48 -4.24
C ILE A 80 3.29 10.00 -5.67
N GLU A 81 2.83 9.23 -6.65
CA GLU A 81 2.77 9.64 -8.04
C GLU A 81 1.33 9.56 -8.53
N ASN A 82 0.79 10.70 -8.92
CA ASN A 82 -0.55 10.80 -9.49
C ASN A 82 -0.50 11.33 -10.91
#